data_8c489fbd08215d5b8bf1163dc487f604
#
_entry.id   8c489fbd08215d5b8bf1163dc487f604
#
_cell.length_a   1.000
_cell.length_b   1.000
_cell.length_c   1.000
_cell.angle_alpha   90.00
_cell.angle_beta   90.00
_cell.angle_gamma   90.00
#
_symmetry.space_group_name_H-M   'P 1'
#
loop_
_entity.id
_entity.type
_entity.pdbx_description
1 polymer ?
#
loop_
_entity_poly.entity_id
_entity_poly.type
_entity_poly.pdbx_seq_one_letter_code
_entity_poly.pdbx_strand_id
1 'polypeptide(L)'
;MKRQQGERTDLTSATPLQKLAGKTSRQILAEQSGESHEQIRKYIRLTHLIPEILELVDNSVLKDQEMLQIAMRPAVELSYLRKEEQADLFAIMDEMDCTPSHAQAIKMRQMSEAKTGGERLAKDALVSIMKEEKPNQKEQFKIPKEKISRFFAPGTPTQKIEDTIVKALELYRKRQRSLER
;
A
#
# COMPACT_ATOMS: atom_id res chain seq x y z
N MET A 1 -57.39 13.99 36.94
CA MET A 1 -55.98 14.41 37.14
C MET A 1 -55.11 13.60 36.24
N LYS A 2 -54.56 14.18 35.14
CA LYS A 2 -53.59 13.53 34.26
C LYS A 2 -52.22 13.62 34.93
N ARG A 3 -51.60 12.49 35.22
CA ARG A 3 -50.19 12.42 35.65
C ARG A 3 -49.31 12.87 34.45
N GLN A 4 -48.56 13.94 34.63
CA GLN A 4 -47.47 14.29 33.71
C GLN A 4 -46.39 13.21 33.82
N GLN A 5 -46.06 12.65 32.70
CA GLN A 5 -44.92 11.74 32.54
C GLN A 5 -43.64 12.54 32.82
N GLY A 6 -42.86 12.12 33.81
CA GLY A 6 -41.64 12.80 34.21
C GLY A 6 -40.67 12.93 33.03
N GLU A 7 -40.26 14.14 32.77
CA GLU A 7 -39.21 14.48 31.82
C GLU A 7 -37.89 13.80 32.25
N ARG A 8 -37.28 13.03 31.35
CA ARG A 8 -35.98 12.41 31.60
C ARG A 8 -34.95 13.51 31.70
N THR A 9 -34.52 13.85 32.91
CA THR A 9 -33.49 14.86 33.20
C THR A 9 -32.06 14.43 32.80
N ASP A 10 -31.86 13.17 32.41
CA ASP A 10 -30.60 12.63 31.91
C ASP A 10 -30.24 13.14 30.49
N LEU A 11 -31.20 13.76 29.78
CA LEU A 11 -31.00 14.33 28.44
C LEU A 11 -30.80 15.86 28.42
N THR A 12 -30.88 16.55 29.58
CA THR A 12 -30.80 18.01 29.65
C THR A 12 -29.44 18.59 30.04
N SER A 13 -28.42 17.76 30.26
CA SER A 13 -27.05 18.26 30.24
C SER A 13 -26.64 18.53 28.78
N ALA A 14 -26.97 19.73 28.31
CA ALA A 14 -26.56 20.26 27.02
C ALA A 14 -25.05 20.38 26.95
N THR A 15 -24.40 19.28 26.57
CA THR A 15 -22.96 19.23 26.33
C THR A 15 -22.62 18.16 25.31
N PRO A 16 -21.55 17.65 25.06
CA PRO A 16 -21.02 17.13 23.80
C PRO A 16 -21.94 16.20 22.98
N LEU A 17 -22.96 15.55 23.62
CA LEU A 17 -23.88 14.61 22.94
C LEU A 17 -24.80 15.26 21.87
N GLN A 18 -25.19 16.53 22.03
CA GLN A 18 -26.02 17.22 21.02
C GLN A 18 -25.21 17.59 19.77
N LYS A 19 -23.91 17.83 19.90
CA LYS A 19 -22.99 18.01 18.73
C LYS A 19 -22.73 16.71 17.98
N LEU A 20 -23.04 15.58 18.60
CA LEU A 20 -22.84 14.23 18.02
C LEU A 20 -24.12 13.69 17.35
N ALA A 21 -25.27 14.32 17.58
CA ALA A 21 -26.53 13.94 16.95
C ALA A 21 -26.44 14.12 15.44
N GLY A 22 -26.58 13.02 14.71
CA GLY A 22 -26.47 12.98 13.23
C GLY A 22 -25.09 12.66 12.67
N LYS A 23 -24.05 12.53 13.50
CA LYS A 23 -22.72 12.11 13.05
C LYS A 23 -22.55 10.60 13.16
N THR A 24 -21.91 10.00 12.18
CA THR A 24 -21.51 8.58 12.26
C THR A 24 -20.37 8.40 13.26
N SER A 25 -20.24 7.20 13.85
CA SER A 25 -19.12 6.89 14.77
C SER A 25 -17.74 7.21 14.16
N ARG A 26 -17.60 7.05 12.84
CA ARG A 26 -16.35 7.41 12.11
C ARG A 26 -16.10 8.91 12.10
N GLN A 27 -17.15 9.73 11.96
CA GLN A 27 -17.02 11.19 12.01
C GLN A 27 -16.60 11.65 13.39
N ILE A 28 -17.15 11.03 14.42
CA ILE A 28 -16.81 11.33 15.81
C ILE A 28 -15.34 11.00 16.08
N LEU A 29 -14.90 9.81 15.65
CA LEU A 29 -13.50 9.40 15.79
C LEU A 29 -12.54 10.32 15.04
N ALA A 30 -12.89 10.71 13.80
CA ALA A 30 -12.07 11.62 13.00
C ALA A 30 -11.89 12.99 13.69
N GLU A 31 -12.97 13.55 14.25
CA GLU A 31 -12.91 14.81 14.98
C GLU A 31 -12.12 14.70 16.29
N GLN A 32 -12.23 13.59 17.00
CA GLN A 32 -11.52 13.37 18.27
C GLN A 32 -10.01 13.13 18.07
N SER A 33 -9.65 12.43 16.99
CA SER A 33 -8.25 12.11 16.68
C SER A 33 -7.54 13.18 15.87
N GLY A 34 -8.26 14.12 15.25
CA GLY A 34 -7.73 15.08 14.29
C GLY A 34 -7.36 14.47 12.95
N GLU A 35 -7.73 13.20 12.71
CA GLU A 35 -7.42 12.46 11.50
C GLU A 35 -8.51 12.61 10.44
N SER A 36 -8.15 12.40 9.17
CA SER A 36 -9.13 12.40 8.09
C SER A 36 -10.06 11.18 8.18
N HIS A 37 -11.28 11.31 7.68
CA HIS A 37 -12.24 10.21 7.54
C HIS A 37 -11.65 8.99 6.80
N GLU A 38 -10.85 9.24 5.78
CA GLU A 38 -10.20 8.21 4.99
C GLU A 38 -9.13 7.47 5.81
N GLN A 39 -8.40 8.20 6.66
CA GLN A 39 -7.41 7.60 7.54
C GLN A 39 -8.06 6.72 8.61
N ILE A 40 -9.15 7.19 9.22
CA ILE A 40 -9.94 6.38 10.17
C ILE A 40 -10.47 5.10 9.50
N ARG A 41 -10.95 5.19 8.25
CA ARG A 41 -11.35 4.00 7.50
C ARG A 41 -10.23 2.98 7.36
N LYS A 42 -9.02 3.43 7.07
CA LYS A 42 -7.83 2.55 6.95
C LYS A 42 -7.53 1.89 8.29
N TYR A 43 -7.49 2.64 9.38
CA TYR A 43 -7.25 2.08 10.72
C TYR A 43 -8.30 1.03 11.10
N ILE A 44 -9.59 1.34 10.90
CA ILE A 44 -10.65 0.35 11.13
C ILE A 44 -10.43 -0.88 10.25
N ARG A 45 -9.97 -0.70 9.01
CA ARG A 45 -9.74 -1.82 8.11
C ARG A 45 -8.60 -2.72 8.58
N LEU A 46 -7.55 -2.18 9.20
CA LEU A 46 -6.44 -2.97 9.77
C LEU A 46 -6.88 -3.94 10.86
N THR A 47 -7.97 -3.67 11.58
CA THR A 47 -8.51 -4.59 12.60
C THR A 47 -9.00 -5.93 12.01
N HIS A 48 -9.13 -6.03 10.69
CA HIS A 48 -9.46 -7.26 9.99
C HIS A 48 -8.23 -8.10 9.61
N LEU A 49 -7.02 -7.64 9.92
CA LEU A 49 -5.81 -8.46 9.76
C LEU A 49 -5.72 -9.52 10.86
N ILE A 50 -4.98 -10.60 10.59
CA ILE A 50 -4.54 -11.51 11.64
C ILE A 50 -3.46 -10.81 12.48
N PRO A 51 -3.29 -11.20 13.77
CA PRO A 51 -2.32 -10.54 14.66
C PRO A 51 -0.90 -10.51 14.10
N GLU A 52 -0.47 -11.58 13.47
CA GLU A 52 0.87 -11.73 12.90
C GLU A 52 1.15 -10.71 11.78
N ILE A 53 0.18 -10.47 10.89
CA ILE A 53 0.32 -9.45 9.83
C ILE A 53 0.20 -8.04 10.43
N LEU A 54 -0.63 -7.85 11.45
CA LEU A 54 -0.77 -6.56 12.12
C LEU A 54 0.56 -6.15 12.79
N GLU A 55 1.26 -7.08 13.40
CA GLU A 55 2.60 -6.85 13.97
C GLU A 55 3.60 -6.35 12.93
N LEU A 56 3.58 -6.90 11.70
CA LEU A 56 4.42 -6.40 10.60
C LEU A 56 4.08 -4.95 10.20
N VAL A 57 2.83 -4.53 10.39
CA VAL A 57 2.43 -3.13 10.18
C VAL A 57 2.97 -2.24 11.28
N ASP A 58 2.90 -2.68 12.52
CA ASP A 58 3.42 -1.96 13.69
C ASP A 58 4.95 -1.80 13.60
N ASN A 59 5.68 -2.83 13.18
CA ASN A 59 7.12 -2.77 12.90
C ASN A 59 7.46 -1.68 11.87
N SER A 60 6.61 -1.50 10.85
CA SER A 60 6.75 -0.42 9.86
C SER A 60 6.62 0.98 10.47
N VAL A 61 5.79 1.15 11.49
CA VAL A 61 5.61 2.42 12.22
C VAL A 61 6.80 2.66 13.16
N LEU A 62 7.26 1.63 13.84
CA LEU A 62 8.40 1.67 14.76
C LEU A 62 9.74 1.79 14.03
N LYS A 63 9.77 1.59 12.72
CA LYS A 63 10.96 1.61 11.84
C LYS A 63 12.04 0.62 12.29
N ASP A 64 11.62 -0.53 12.78
CA ASP A 64 12.51 -1.63 13.11
C ASP A 64 13.02 -2.27 11.82
N GLN A 65 14.25 -1.93 11.43
CA GLN A 65 14.85 -2.34 10.17
C GLN A 65 15.30 -3.82 10.16
N GLU A 66 15.34 -4.47 11.31
CA GLU A 66 15.76 -5.87 11.44
C GLU A 66 14.58 -6.84 11.22
N MET A 67 13.34 -6.32 11.27
CA MET A 67 12.12 -7.12 11.15
C MET A 67 11.42 -6.88 9.81
N LEU A 68 10.70 -7.89 9.34
CA LEU A 68 9.79 -7.73 8.19
C LEU A 68 8.76 -6.64 8.48
N GLN A 69 8.47 -5.83 7.46
CA GLN A 69 7.58 -4.67 7.59
C GLN A 69 6.58 -4.62 6.46
N ILE A 70 5.35 -4.25 6.78
CA ILE A 70 4.30 -4.00 5.79
C ILE A 70 3.80 -2.56 5.94
N ALA A 71 3.91 -1.75 4.88
CA ALA A 71 3.35 -0.41 4.88
C ALA A 71 1.81 -0.44 4.93
N MET A 72 1.20 0.64 5.44
CA MET A 72 -0.25 0.74 5.62
C MET A 72 -1.06 0.45 4.35
N ARG A 73 -0.61 0.91 3.17
CA ARG A 73 -1.37 0.72 1.93
C ARG A 73 -1.53 -0.75 1.54
N PRO A 74 -0.45 -1.56 1.40
CA PRO A 74 -0.60 -2.99 1.18
C PRO A 74 -1.36 -3.68 2.31
N ALA A 75 -1.16 -3.32 3.58
CA ALA A 75 -1.87 -3.91 4.71
C ALA A 75 -3.40 -3.75 4.60
N VAL A 76 -3.88 -2.57 4.19
CA VAL A 76 -5.31 -2.33 3.94
C VAL A 76 -5.84 -3.26 2.86
N GLU A 77 -5.10 -3.49 1.77
CA GLU A 77 -5.51 -4.42 0.71
C GLU A 77 -5.55 -5.87 1.21
N LEU A 78 -4.52 -6.28 1.98
CA LEU A 78 -4.46 -7.63 2.56
C LEU A 78 -5.58 -7.90 3.57
N SER A 79 -6.11 -6.87 4.22
CA SER A 79 -7.22 -7.01 5.16
C SER A 79 -8.55 -7.43 4.50
N TYR A 80 -8.64 -7.44 3.17
CA TYR A 80 -9.78 -7.96 2.41
C TYR A 80 -9.68 -9.47 2.14
N LEU A 81 -8.50 -10.05 2.32
CA LEU A 81 -8.30 -11.49 2.24
C LEU A 81 -9.01 -12.21 3.39
N ARG A 82 -9.39 -13.46 3.19
CA ARG A 82 -9.92 -14.33 4.26
C ARG A 82 -8.82 -14.62 5.27
N LYS A 83 -9.19 -14.99 6.50
CA LYS A 83 -8.22 -15.25 7.57
C LYS A 83 -7.25 -16.39 7.21
N GLU A 84 -7.75 -17.42 6.55
CA GLU A 84 -6.96 -18.55 6.08
C GLU A 84 -5.96 -18.13 4.98
N GLU A 85 -6.38 -17.26 4.07
CA GLU A 85 -5.50 -16.70 3.02
C GLU A 85 -4.43 -15.79 3.61
N GLN A 86 -4.78 -15.02 4.64
CA GLN A 86 -3.83 -14.20 5.39
C GLN A 86 -2.78 -15.06 6.10
N ALA A 87 -3.21 -16.18 6.73
CA ALA A 87 -2.30 -17.11 7.41
C ALA A 87 -1.36 -17.79 6.40
N ASP A 88 -1.90 -18.25 5.26
CA ASP A 88 -1.09 -18.81 4.17
C ASP A 88 -0.08 -17.79 3.62
N LEU A 89 -0.50 -16.54 3.45
CA LEU A 89 0.38 -15.46 3.00
C LEU A 89 1.47 -15.14 4.03
N PHE A 90 1.13 -15.11 5.33
CA PHE A 90 2.12 -14.87 6.38
C PHE A 90 3.21 -15.94 6.37
N ALA A 91 2.85 -17.22 6.26
CA ALA A 91 3.82 -18.31 6.15
C ALA A 91 4.73 -18.17 4.91
N ILE A 92 4.18 -17.71 3.78
CA ILE A 92 4.96 -17.45 2.55
C ILE A 92 5.90 -16.26 2.74
N MET A 93 5.47 -15.20 3.42
CA MET A 93 6.33 -14.04 3.71
C MET A 93 7.52 -14.41 4.59
N ASP A 94 7.30 -15.24 5.59
CA ASP A 94 8.34 -15.76 6.49
C ASP A 94 9.33 -16.66 5.73
N GLU A 95 8.84 -17.59 4.91
CA GLU A 95 9.68 -18.48 4.09
C GLU A 95 10.52 -17.72 3.05
N MET A 96 9.96 -16.68 2.44
CA MET A 96 10.62 -15.90 1.38
C MET A 96 11.41 -14.70 1.90
N ASP A 97 11.36 -14.43 3.20
CA ASP A 97 11.93 -13.22 3.84
C ASP A 97 11.57 -11.93 3.08
N CYS A 98 10.31 -11.82 2.67
CA CYS A 98 9.84 -10.64 1.95
C CYS A 98 8.36 -10.37 2.15
N THR A 99 7.97 -9.11 2.01
CA THR A 99 6.58 -8.67 2.11
C THR A 99 6.03 -8.21 0.76
N PRO A 100 4.70 -8.32 0.51
CA PRO A 100 4.13 -7.95 -0.77
C PRO A 100 4.17 -6.44 -1.00
N SER A 101 4.42 -6.03 -2.23
CA SER A 101 4.22 -4.67 -2.67
C SER A 101 2.73 -4.31 -2.72
N HIS A 102 2.42 -3.01 -2.78
CA HIS A 102 1.02 -2.57 -2.90
C HIS A 102 0.31 -3.14 -4.14
N ALA A 103 1.00 -3.23 -5.27
CA ALA A 103 0.45 -3.81 -6.50
C ALA A 103 0.16 -5.31 -6.35
N GLN A 104 1.06 -6.06 -5.69
CA GLN A 104 0.85 -7.47 -5.38
C GLN A 104 -0.33 -7.67 -4.42
N ALA A 105 -0.44 -6.84 -3.38
CA ALA A 105 -1.56 -6.89 -2.44
C ALA A 105 -2.92 -6.62 -3.11
N ILE A 106 -3.00 -5.63 -4.01
CA ILE A 106 -4.20 -5.38 -4.84
C ILE A 106 -4.55 -6.61 -5.68
N LYS A 107 -3.57 -7.23 -6.33
CA LYS A 107 -3.78 -8.41 -7.16
C LYS A 107 -4.30 -9.58 -6.35
N MET A 108 -3.72 -9.85 -5.17
CA MET A 108 -4.18 -10.88 -4.24
C MET A 108 -5.64 -10.64 -3.84
N ARG A 109 -5.98 -9.41 -3.46
CA ARG A 109 -7.36 -9.03 -3.13
C ARG A 109 -8.30 -9.29 -4.29
N GLN A 110 -8.00 -8.81 -5.49
CA GLN A 110 -8.84 -9.00 -6.68
C GLN A 110 -9.07 -10.47 -7.00
N MET A 111 -8.03 -11.30 -6.88
CA MET A 111 -8.13 -12.73 -7.11
C MET A 111 -8.93 -13.44 -6.02
N SER A 112 -8.83 -13.03 -4.76
CA SER A 112 -9.63 -13.55 -3.65
C SER A 112 -11.11 -13.15 -3.81
N GLU A 113 -11.39 -11.88 -4.14
CA GLU A 113 -12.75 -11.38 -4.38
C GLU A 113 -13.43 -12.06 -5.60
N ALA A 114 -12.65 -12.41 -6.63
CA ALA A 114 -13.17 -13.11 -7.82
C ALA A 114 -13.57 -14.58 -7.53
N LYS A 115 -13.15 -15.14 -6.40
CA LYS A 115 -13.50 -16.51 -5.99
C LYS A 115 -14.92 -16.55 -5.44
N THR A 116 -15.80 -17.28 -6.15
CA THR A 116 -17.20 -17.51 -5.75
C THR A 116 -17.34 -18.83 -5.00
N GLY A 117 -18.44 -19.00 -4.26
CA GLY A 117 -18.78 -20.29 -3.65
C GLY A 117 -17.93 -20.72 -2.44
N GLY A 118 -17.21 -19.79 -1.82
CA GLY A 118 -16.40 -20.11 -0.62
C GLY A 118 -14.98 -20.60 -0.92
N GLU A 119 -14.60 -20.70 -2.20
CA GLU A 119 -13.22 -21.03 -2.58
C GLU A 119 -12.24 -19.97 -2.08
N ARG A 120 -11.09 -20.42 -1.57
CA ARG A 120 -9.99 -19.57 -1.17
C ARG A 120 -8.94 -19.44 -2.27
N LEU A 121 -8.14 -18.40 -2.21
CA LEU A 121 -6.97 -18.26 -3.06
C LEU A 121 -5.95 -19.35 -2.70
N ALA A 122 -5.50 -20.12 -3.68
CA ALA A 122 -4.55 -21.19 -3.46
C ALA A 122 -3.16 -20.64 -3.09
N LYS A 123 -2.41 -21.36 -2.25
CA LYS A 123 -1.04 -21.00 -1.86
C LYS A 123 -0.13 -20.77 -3.07
N ASP A 124 -0.23 -21.63 -4.08
CA ASP A 124 0.59 -21.50 -5.30
C ASP A 124 0.35 -20.18 -6.04
N ALA A 125 -0.90 -19.69 -6.03
CA ALA A 125 -1.22 -18.39 -6.59
C ALA A 125 -0.61 -17.25 -5.78
N LEU A 126 -0.64 -17.33 -4.44
CA LEU A 126 0.02 -16.36 -3.56
C LEU A 126 1.54 -16.34 -3.79
N VAL A 127 2.18 -17.51 -3.85
CA VAL A 127 3.62 -17.63 -4.16
C VAL A 127 3.95 -17.06 -5.54
N SER A 128 3.11 -17.33 -6.54
CA SER A 128 3.30 -16.79 -7.89
C SER A 128 3.27 -15.26 -7.91
N ILE A 129 2.30 -14.66 -7.20
CA ILE A 129 2.20 -13.20 -7.09
C ILE A 129 3.39 -12.62 -6.33
N MET A 130 3.83 -13.28 -5.25
CA MET A 130 4.99 -12.83 -4.47
C MET A 130 6.29 -12.83 -5.28
N LYS A 131 6.44 -13.78 -6.22
CA LYS A 131 7.62 -13.90 -7.12
C LYS A 131 7.59 -12.90 -8.29
N GLU A 132 6.47 -12.21 -8.54
CA GLU A 132 6.42 -11.19 -9.59
C GLU A 132 7.37 -10.03 -9.26
N GLU A 133 8.04 -9.51 -10.29
CA GLU A 133 8.89 -8.33 -10.14
C GLU A 133 8.12 -7.15 -9.54
N LYS A 134 8.60 -6.64 -8.42
CA LYS A 134 8.02 -5.44 -7.83
C LYS A 134 8.31 -4.23 -8.73
N PRO A 135 7.32 -3.38 -9.02
CA PRO A 135 7.52 -2.22 -9.92
C PRO A 135 8.68 -1.31 -9.52
N ASN A 136 9.01 -1.25 -8.23
CA ASN A 136 10.10 -0.43 -7.68
C ASN A 136 11.47 -1.12 -7.72
N GLN A 137 11.54 -2.41 -8.08
CA GLN A 137 12.79 -3.18 -8.19
C GLN A 137 13.37 -3.20 -9.61
N LYS A 138 12.67 -2.62 -10.59
CA LYS A 138 13.29 -2.37 -11.91
C LYS A 138 14.43 -1.39 -11.70
N GLU A 139 15.63 -1.84 -11.95
CA GLU A 139 16.81 -0.98 -11.95
C GLU A 139 16.56 0.19 -12.89
N GLN A 140 16.39 1.37 -12.33
CA GLN A 140 16.26 2.60 -13.10
C GLN A 140 17.58 3.36 -13.01
N PHE A 141 18.29 3.43 -14.10
CA PHE A 141 19.46 4.29 -14.20
C PHE A 141 18.99 5.73 -14.43
N LYS A 142 19.05 6.56 -13.40
CA LYS A 142 18.67 7.98 -13.47
C LYS A 142 19.88 8.85 -13.71
N ILE A 143 19.96 9.47 -14.88
CA ILE A 143 20.99 10.49 -15.17
C ILE A 143 20.39 11.86 -14.80
N PRO A 144 21.02 12.64 -13.88
CA PRO A 144 20.60 13.99 -13.60
C PRO A 144 20.54 14.85 -14.87
N LYS A 145 19.45 15.61 -15.04
CA LYS A 145 19.22 16.42 -16.23
C LYS A 145 20.35 17.41 -16.49
N GLU A 146 20.96 17.95 -15.44
CA GLU A 146 22.08 18.90 -15.51
C GLU A 146 23.31 18.30 -16.22
N LYS A 147 23.53 16.99 -16.07
CA LYS A 147 24.68 16.30 -16.70
C LYS A 147 24.53 16.13 -18.20
N ILE A 148 23.29 16.03 -18.69
CA ILE A 148 23.00 15.75 -20.09
C ILE A 148 22.47 16.96 -20.86
N SER A 149 21.90 17.97 -20.16
CA SER A 149 21.29 19.15 -20.79
C SER A 149 22.22 19.91 -21.73
N ARG A 150 23.51 19.95 -21.43
CA ARG A 150 24.52 20.61 -22.27
C ARG A 150 24.70 20.00 -23.67
N PHE A 151 24.23 18.76 -23.87
CA PHE A 151 24.33 18.05 -25.16
C PHE A 151 23.07 18.16 -26.01
N PHE A 152 22.00 18.75 -25.47
CA PHE A 152 20.70 18.84 -26.13
C PHE A 152 20.18 20.27 -26.14
N ALA A 153 19.48 20.63 -27.19
CA ALA A 153 18.80 21.92 -27.26
C ALA A 153 17.68 22.02 -26.22
N PRO A 154 17.40 23.21 -25.64
CA PRO A 154 16.28 23.41 -24.75
C PRO A 154 14.97 22.96 -25.39
N GLY A 155 14.15 22.19 -24.62
CA GLY A 155 12.87 21.68 -25.12
C GLY A 155 12.94 20.38 -25.91
N THR A 156 14.11 19.73 -26.02
CA THR A 156 14.22 18.42 -26.67
C THR A 156 13.36 17.37 -25.93
N PRO A 157 12.45 16.64 -26.64
CA PRO A 157 11.63 15.59 -26.03
C PRO A 157 12.48 14.48 -25.39
N THR A 158 12.02 13.96 -24.25
CA THR A 158 12.73 12.91 -23.47
C THR A 158 13.04 11.68 -24.34
N GLN A 159 12.09 11.22 -25.15
CA GLN A 159 12.28 10.11 -26.08
C GLN A 159 13.45 10.32 -27.02
N LYS A 160 13.59 11.52 -27.57
CA LYS A 160 14.71 11.85 -28.46
C LYS A 160 16.05 11.88 -27.74
N ILE A 161 16.06 12.28 -26.48
CA ILE A 161 17.25 12.24 -25.61
C ILE A 161 17.65 10.78 -25.39
N GLU A 162 16.73 9.91 -25.00
CA GLU A 162 16.96 8.47 -24.79
C GLU A 162 17.52 7.80 -26.05
N ASP A 163 16.87 7.98 -27.21
CA ASP A 163 17.29 7.42 -28.48
C ASP A 163 18.71 7.88 -28.87
N THR A 164 19.02 9.13 -28.60
CA THR A 164 20.34 9.69 -28.91
C THR A 164 21.42 9.10 -28.00
N ILE A 165 21.12 8.92 -26.70
CA ILE A 165 22.05 8.29 -25.75
C ILE A 165 22.30 6.85 -26.13
N VAL A 166 21.26 6.07 -26.47
CA VAL A 166 21.41 4.68 -26.89
C VAL A 166 22.31 4.59 -28.14
N LYS A 167 22.02 5.38 -29.17
CA LYS A 167 22.84 5.42 -30.39
C LYS A 167 24.31 5.80 -30.13
N ALA A 168 24.54 6.78 -29.24
CA ALA A 168 25.88 7.19 -28.87
C ALA A 168 26.67 6.06 -28.17
N LEU A 169 26.00 5.33 -27.27
CA LEU A 169 26.60 4.18 -26.59
C LEU A 169 26.88 3.02 -27.53
N GLU A 170 26.02 2.75 -28.52
CA GLU A 170 26.25 1.75 -29.55
C GLU A 170 27.49 2.09 -30.41
N LEU A 171 27.61 3.34 -30.83
CA LEU A 171 28.78 3.84 -31.58
C LEU A 171 30.07 3.75 -30.76
N TYR A 172 30.00 4.12 -29.48
CA TYR A 172 31.13 4.02 -28.56
C TYR A 172 31.59 2.56 -28.41
N ARG A 173 30.68 1.63 -28.20
CA ARG A 173 30.97 0.19 -28.11
C ARG A 173 31.56 -0.36 -29.38
N LYS A 174 31.06 0.08 -30.56
CA LYS A 174 31.57 -0.31 -31.85
C LYS A 174 33.01 0.18 -32.07
N ARG A 175 33.29 1.42 -31.63
CA ARG A 175 34.65 2.00 -31.70
C ARG A 175 35.64 1.30 -30.78
N GLN A 176 35.24 0.94 -29.56
CA GLN A 176 36.10 0.19 -28.64
C GLN A 176 36.47 -1.17 -29.23
N ARG A 177 35.53 -1.93 -29.78
CA ARG A 177 35.81 -3.22 -30.44
C ARG A 177 36.73 -3.07 -31.65
N SER A 178 36.76 -1.93 -32.32
CA SER A 178 37.63 -1.66 -33.43
C SER A 178 39.06 -1.30 -33.02
N LEU A 179 39.26 -0.82 -31.78
CA LEU A 179 40.57 -0.48 -31.22
C LEU A 179 41.26 -1.67 -30.53
N GLU A 180 40.49 -2.69 -30.15
CA GLU A 180 40.99 -3.94 -29.52
C GLU A 180 41.38 -5.01 -30.56
N ARG A 181 41.23 -4.71 -31.86
CA ARG A 181 41.69 -5.55 -32.98
C ARG A 181 42.99 -5.00 -33.60
#